data_047525988f26f1ab088ae77b33600b31
#
_entry.id   047525988f26f1ab088ae77b33600b31
#
_cell.length_a   1.000
_cell.length_b   1.000
_cell.length_c   1.000
_cell.angle_alpha   90.00
_cell.angle_beta   90.00
_cell.angle_gamma   90.00
#
_symmetry.space_group_name_H-M   'P 1'
#
loop_
_entity.id
_entity.type
_entity.pdbx_description
1 polymer ?
#
loop_
_entity_poly.entity_id
_entity_poly.type
_entity_poly.pdbx_seq_one_letter_code
_entity_poly.pdbx_strand_id
1 'polypeptide(L)'
;MKSNRGAHFQLFKRKNLCIPYGVFLVLFIIVPILIIVYYAFSNDDGVPSLEAFVGFFTSVSKLNVLLTSLFVALQTTLLCLLIGYPLAYFLADKKVNKNAVLITLFVAPMWINFVLRTGATRDLLTWMGINGGQYPYLATLIGMVQNYLPFVILPLYTTMLKLDKSQIEAAADLGANPVQVFFKSVVPQSVPGIVSACTMTFMPTMSSYVISDALSEGKITLFGSYINLDFTTNRWHDGSFMALVMLVIIAITMVLTRNSGKNEKEGGASW
;
A
#
# COMPACT_ATOMS: atom_id res chain seq x y z
N MET A 1 35.98 50.60 14.03
CA MET A 1 34.60 50.05 13.96
C MET A 1 34.61 48.86 13.02
N LYS A 2 34.72 47.62 13.54
CA LYS A 2 34.62 46.39 12.71
C LYS A 2 33.17 45.97 12.69
N SER A 3 32.59 46.01 11.49
CA SER A 3 31.20 45.70 11.19
C SER A 3 30.84 44.23 11.50
N ASN A 4 29.88 44.05 12.37
CA ASN A 4 29.33 42.74 12.83
C ASN A 4 28.37 42.13 11.79
N ARG A 5 28.78 42.02 10.50
CA ARG A 5 27.97 41.47 9.43
C ARG A 5 28.08 39.93 9.24
N GLY A 6 28.89 39.26 10.09
CA GLY A 6 29.15 37.82 9.93
C GLY A 6 28.14 36.85 10.58
N ALA A 7 27.34 37.32 11.53
CA ALA A 7 26.50 36.44 12.36
C ALA A 7 25.18 36.02 11.66
N HIS A 8 24.61 36.86 10.80
CA HIS A 8 23.33 36.56 10.10
C HIS A 8 23.44 35.57 8.94
N PHE A 9 24.63 35.38 8.35
CA PHE A 9 24.82 34.49 7.19
C PHE A 9 25.07 33.02 7.58
N GLN A 10 25.33 32.72 8.86
CA GLN A 10 25.56 31.35 9.32
C GLN A 10 24.26 30.55 9.59
N LEU A 11 23.13 31.22 9.79
CA LEU A 11 21.82 30.61 10.00
C LEU A 11 21.26 29.92 8.74
N PHE A 12 21.69 30.34 7.55
CA PHE A 12 21.25 29.82 6.26
C PHE A 12 22.18 28.74 5.65
N LYS A 13 23.05 28.11 6.43
CA LYS A 13 23.76 26.92 5.94
C LYS A 13 22.71 25.82 5.68
N ARG A 14 22.79 25.13 4.53
CA ARG A 14 21.91 23.99 4.17
C ARG A 14 21.71 22.99 5.30
N LYS A 15 22.72 22.84 6.16
CA LYS A 15 22.71 21.99 7.35
C LYS A 15 21.71 22.46 8.43
N ASN A 16 21.51 23.77 8.58
CA ASN A 16 20.58 24.33 9.56
C ASN A 16 19.11 24.27 9.11
N LEU A 17 18.86 24.21 7.80
CA LEU A 17 17.52 23.99 7.25
C LEU A 17 17.01 22.56 7.50
N CYS A 18 17.88 21.60 7.79
CA CYS A 18 17.48 20.25 8.20
C CYS A 18 16.93 20.19 9.64
N ILE A 19 17.24 21.18 10.51
CA ILE A 19 16.80 21.16 11.91
C ILE A 19 15.27 21.26 12.02
N PRO A 20 14.56 22.26 11.42
CA PRO A 20 13.12 22.32 11.52
C PRO A 20 12.44 21.10 10.89
N TYR A 21 13.01 20.53 9.81
CA TYR A 21 12.53 19.28 9.23
C TYR A 21 12.73 18.08 10.17
N GLY A 22 13.89 17.99 10.82
CA GLY A 22 14.16 16.95 11.81
C GLY A 22 13.24 17.05 13.02
N VAL A 23 12.99 18.26 13.54
CA VAL A 23 12.05 18.50 14.63
C VAL A 23 10.62 18.07 14.21
N PHE A 24 10.21 18.44 13.00
CA PHE A 24 8.91 18.00 12.47
C PHE A 24 8.79 16.48 12.42
N LEU A 25 9.80 15.77 11.88
CA LEU A 25 9.80 14.31 11.84
C LEU A 25 9.72 13.68 13.23
N VAL A 26 10.49 14.20 14.19
CA VAL A 26 10.46 13.70 15.57
C VAL A 26 9.09 13.91 16.19
N LEU A 27 8.53 15.11 16.12
CA LEU A 27 7.25 15.44 16.76
C LEU A 27 6.06 14.72 16.12
N PHE A 28 6.03 14.59 14.80
CA PHE A 28 4.84 14.07 14.09
C PHE A 28 4.94 12.62 13.66
N ILE A 29 6.14 12.02 13.71
CA ILE A 29 6.31 10.59 13.36
C ILE A 29 6.80 9.80 14.57
N ILE A 30 7.92 10.21 15.18
CA ILE A 30 8.54 9.41 16.26
C ILE A 30 7.70 9.47 17.54
N VAL A 31 7.27 10.66 17.96
CA VAL A 31 6.47 10.80 19.20
C VAL A 31 5.16 10.02 19.14
N PRO A 32 4.31 10.10 18.09
CA PRO A 32 3.11 9.26 18.02
C PRO A 32 3.41 7.76 18.04
N ILE A 33 4.46 7.29 17.38
CA ILE A 33 4.85 5.88 17.43
C ILE A 33 5.25 5.48 18.85
N LEU A 34 6.02 6.32 19.56
CA LEU A 34 6.39 6.06 20.95
C LEU A 34 5.17 6.02 21.89
N ILE A 35 4.18 6.87 21.63
CA ILE A 35 2.92 6.86 22.38
C ILE A 35 2.17 5.55 22.15
N ILE A 36 2.08 5.09 20.90
CA ILE A 36 1.46 3.79 20.58
C ILE A 36 2.20 2.65 21.30
N VAL A 37 3.54 2.65 21.26
CA VAL A 37 4.35 1.64 21.97
C VAL A 37 4.12 1.70 23.47
N TYR A 38 4.04 2.89 24.06
CA TYR A 38 3.77 3.06 25.48
C TYR A 38 2.40 2.49 25.85
N TYR A 39 1.33 2.84 25.13
CA TYR A 39 -0.01 2.30 25.39
C TYR A 39 -0.11 0.79 25.12
N ALA A 40 0.60 0.26 24.12
CA ALA A 40 0.60 -1.17 23.82
C ALA A 40 1.17 -2.03 24.97
N PHE A 41 2.04 -1.46 25.81
CA PHE A 41 2.71 -2.16 26.91
C PHE A 41 2.43 -1.54 28.28
N SER A 42 1.34 -0.79 28.44
CA SER A 42 0.87 -0.26 29.72
C SER A 42 -0.58 -0.67 29.99
N ASN A 43 -1.02 -0.57 31.25
CA ASN A 43 -2.43 -0.72 31.64
C ASN A 43 -3.05 0.65 31.97
N ASP A 44 -4.32 0.67 32.35
CA ASP A 44 -5.07 1.88 32.71
C ASP A 44 -4.45 2.67 33.87
N ASP A 45 -3.67 2.02 34.74
CA ASP A 45 -2.95 2.64 35.84
C ASP A 45 -1.59 3.25 35.40
N GLY A 46 -1.24 3.13 34.10
CA GLY A 46 0.04 3.60 33.56
C GLY A 46 1.24 2.72 33.94
N VAL A 47 1.00 1.52 34.48
CA VAL A 47 2.05 0.57 34.84
C VAL A 47 2.37 -0.32 33.63
N PRO A 48 3.65 -0.68 33.37
CA PRO A 48 4.01 -1.63 32.32
C PRO A 48 3.26 -2.95 32.48
N SER A 49 2.53 -3.37 31.43
CA SER A 49 1.71 -4.58 31.41
C SER A 49 1.82 -5.29 30.07
N LEU A 50 1.71 -6.62 30.08
CA LEU A 50 1.61 -7.46 28.90
C LEU A 50 0.18 -7.94 28.63
N GLU A 51 -0.80 -7.30 29.27
CA GLU A 51 -2.20 -7.73 29.22
C GLU A 51 -2.77 -7.64 27.80
N ALA A 52 -2.53 -6.53 27.08
CA ALA A 52 -2.92 -6.37 25.68
C ALA A 52 -2.23 -7.39 24.76
N PHE A 53 -0.93 -7.68 25.04
CA PHE A 53 -0.20 -8.71 24.32
C PHE A 53 -0.85 -10.09 24.50
N VAL A 54 -1.04 -10.54 25.74
CA VAL A 54 -1.66 -11.82 26.05
C VAL A 54 -3.09 -11.87 25.51
N GLY A 55 -3.86 -10.81 25.72
CA GLY A 55 -5.24 -10.67 25.23
C GLY A 55 -5.35 -10.76 23.70
N PHE A 56 -4.37 -10.27 22.97
CA PHE A 56 -4.33 -10.41 21.50
C PHE A 56 -4.13 -11.86 21.08
N PHE A 57 -3.13 -12.55 21.61
CA PHE A 57 -2.78 -13.92 21.20
C PHE A 57 -3.74 -14.98 21.74
N THR A 58 -4.47 -14.71 22.82
CA THR A 58 -5.48 -15.61 23.36
C THR A 58 -6.86 -15.40 22.72
N SER A 59 -7.10 -14.26 22.09
CA SER A 59 -8.39 -13.96 21.44
C SER A 59 -8.45 -14.53 20.03
N VAL A 60 -9.20 -15.60 19.85
CA VAL A 60 -9.49 -16.21 18.54
C VAL A 60 -10.10 -15.19 17.57
N SER A 61 -10.93 -14.25 18.07
CA SER A 61 -11.54 -13.21 17.25
C SER A 61 -10.49 -12.26 16.65
N LYS A 62 -9.55 -11.74 17.46
CA LYS A 62 -8.50 -10.83 16.99
C LYS A 62 -7.59 -11.52 15.97
N LEU A 63 -7.23 -12.78 16.18
CA LEU A 63 -6.43 -13.57 15.25
C LEU A 63 -7.17 -13.86 13.94
N ASN A 64 -8.45 -14.19 13.99
CA ASN A 64 -9.26 -14.40 12.79
C ASN A 64 -9.38 -13.12 11.95
N VAL A 65 -9.58 -11.97 12.58
CA VAL A 65 -9.63 -10.68 11.91
C VAL A 65 -8.29 -10.36 11.23
N LEU A 66 -7.15 -10.66 11.89
CA LEU A 66 -5.83 -10.51 11.29
C LEU A 66 -5.67 -11.39 10.04
N LEU A 67 -6.00 -12.68 10.14
CA LEU A 67 -5.91 -13.62 9.03
C LEU A 67 -6.84 -13.23 7.87
N THR A 68 -8.07 -12.83 8.17
CA THR A 68 -9.04 -12.36 7.16
C THR A 68 -8.48 -11.13 6.43
N SER A 69 -7.90 -10.18 7.16
CA SER A 69 -7.32 -8.98 6.55
C SER A 69 -6.13 -9.28 5.67
N LEU A 70 -5.23 -10.17 6.11
CA LEU A 70 -4.12 -10.67 5.31
C LEU A 70 -4.61 -11.32 4.02
N PHE A 71 -5.63 -12.16 4.11
CA PHE A 71 -6.19 -12.89 2.98
C PHE A 71 -6.87 -11.95 1.98
N VAL A 72 -7.69 -11.01 2.45
CA VAL A 72 -8.32 -9.98 1.61
C VAL A 72 -7.26 -9.09 0.94
N ALA A 73 -6.24 -8.67 1.68
CA ALA A 73 -5.17 -7.84 1.13
C ALA A 73 -4.37 -8.59 0.04
N LEU A 74 -4.05 -9.87 0.27
CA LEU A 74 -3.37 -10.71 -0.71
C LEU A 74 -4.21 -10.90 -1.97
N GLN A 75 -5.48 -11.25 -1.82
CA GLN A 75 -6.39 -11.45 -2.96
C GLN A 75 -6.61 -10.14 -3.74
N THR A 76 -6.82 -9.02 -3.05
CA THR A 76 -6.96 -7.71 -3.69
C THR A 76 -5.71 -7.36 -4.50
N THR A 77 -4.53 -7.54 -3.91
CA THR A 77 -3.25 -7.27 -4.58
C THR A 77 -3.08 -8.15 -5.82
N LEU A 78 -3.39 -9.44 -5.70
CA LEU A 78 -3.27 -10.40 -6.80
C LEU A 78 -4.24 -10.08 -7.94
N LEU A 79 -5.50 -9.75 -7.63
CA LEU A 79 -6.50 -9.35 -8.62
C LEU A 79 -6.13 -8.02 -9.29
N CYS A 80 -5.66 -7.05 -8.51
CA CYS A 80 -5.19 -5.78 -9.05
C CYS A 80 -4.00 -5.97 -9.98
N LEU A 81 -3.06 -6.88 -9.66
CA LEU A 81 -1.95 -7.22 -10.55
C LEU A 81 -2.43 -7.92 -11.82
N LEU A 82 -3.33 -8.89 -11.69
CA LEU A 82 -3.85 -9.65 -12.82
C LEU A 82 -4.54 -8.74 -13.85
N ILE A 83 -5.26 -7.73 -13.39
CA ILE A 83 -5.97 -6.76 -14.24
C ILE A 83 -5.03 -5.62 -14.64
N GLY A 84 -4.27 -5.09 -13.69
CA GLY A 84 -3.43 -3.89 -13.87
C GLY A 84 -2.19 -4.14 -14.71
N TYR A 85 -1.61 -5.34 -14.66
CA TYR A 85 -0.40 -5.65 -15.43
C TYR A 85 -0.63 -5.63 -16.95
N PRO A 86 -1.60 -6.35 -17.51
CA PRO A 86 -1.91 -6.26 -18.93
C PRO A 86 -2.29 -4.83 -19.36
N LEU A 87 -3.10 -4.16 -18.52
CA LEU A 87 -3.52 -2.80 -18.80
C LEU A 87 -2.34 -1.82 -18.84
N ALA A 88 -1.43 -1.89 -17.86
CA ALA A 88 -0.23 -1.07 -17.83
C ALA A 88 0.69 -1.35 -19.05
N TYR A 89 0.80 -2.62 -19.44
CA TYR A 89 1.57 -3.02 -20.62
C TYR A 89 1.01 -2.39 -21.91
N PHE A 90 -0.30 -2.46 -22.13
CA PHE A 90 -0.94 -1.80 -23.28
C PHE A 90 -0.81 -0.27 -23.22
N LEU A 91 -0.97 0.33 -22.06
CA LEU A 91 -0.86 1.78 -21.89
C LEU A 91 0.57 2.30 -22.08
N ALA A 92 1.59 1.48 -21.86
CA ALA A 92 2.99 1.82 -22.09
C ALA A 92 3.37 1.82 -23.58
N ASP A 93 2.58 1.18 -24.45
CA ASP A 93 2.82 1.26 -25.88
C ASP A 93 2.42 2.64 -26.44
N LYS A 94 3.42 3.36 -26.98
CA LYS A 94 3.22 4.67 -27.59
C LYS A 94 2.28 4.66 -28.80
N LYS A 95 2.06 3.51 -29.43
CA LYS A 95 1.09 3.36 -30.53
C LYS A 95 -0.34 3.47 -30.02
N VAL A 96 -0.61 2.97 -28.79
CA VAL A 96 -1.94 2.97 -28.15
C VAL A 96 -2.14 4.28 -27.38
N ASN A 97 -1.14 4.72 -26.63
CA ASN A 97 -1.23 5.88 -25.73
C ASN A 97 -0.28 7.00 -26.15
N LYS A 98 -0.57 7.61 -27.31
CA LYS A 98 0.30 8.63 -27.93
C LYS A 98 0.60 9.83 -27.03
N ASN A 99 -0.38 10.30 -26.25
CA ASN A 99 -0.29 11.53 -25.46
C ASN A 99 -0.47 11.31 -23.94
N ALA A 100 -0.28 10.08 -23.47
CA ALA A 100 -0.51 9.71 -22.08
C ALA A 100 -1.94 10.06 -21.52
N VAL A 101 -2.90 10.31 -22.42
CA VAL A 101 -4.27 10.67 -22.03
C VAL A 101 -4.99 9.48 -21.38
N LEU A 102 -4.78 8.27 -21.92
CA LEU A 102 -5.43 7.09 -21.39
C LEU A 102 -4.98 6.77 -19.97
N ILE A 103 -3.67 6.87 -19.68
CA ILE A 103 -3.20 6.64 -18.31
C ILE A 103 -3.78 7.68 -17.34
N THR A 104 -3.87 8.94 -17.77
CA THR A 104 -4.48 10.00 -16.95
C THR A 104 -5.94 9.69 -16.64
N LEU A 105 -6.69 9.16 -17.61
CA LEU A 105 -8.08 8.76 -17.41
C LEU A 105 -8.23 7.62 -16.39
N PHE A 106 -7.33 6.62 -16.41
CA PHE A 106 -7.33 5.53 -15.42
C PHE A 106 -6.90 5.99 -14.02
N VAL A 107 -6.07 7.01 -13.93
CA VAL A 107 -5.60 7.56 -12.64
C VAL A 107 -6.55 8.65 -12.11
N ALA A 108 -7.32 9.32 -12.97
CA ALA A 108 -8.24 10.39 -12.60
C ALA A 108 -9.19 10.04 -11.43
N PRO A 109 -9.72 8.82 -11.30
CA PRO A 109 -10.54 8.43 -10.15
C PRO A 109 -9.83 8.58 -8.79
N MET A 110 -8.50 8.56 -8.74
CA MET A 110 -7.76 8.75 -7.49
C MET A 110 -7.95 10.15 -6.89
N TRP A 111 -8.28 11.15 -7.70
CA TRP A 111 -8.51 12.53 -7.26
C TRP A 111 -9.89 12.75 -6.64
N ILE A 112 -10.80 11.81 -6.85
CA ILE A 112 -12.11 11.81 -6.20
C ILE A 112 -11.95 11.28 -4.77
N ASN A 113 -12.66 11.91 -3.83
CA ASN A 113 -12.67 11.44 -2.44
C ASN A 113 -13.06 9.96 -2.39
N PHE A 114 -12.22 9.16 -1.73
CA PHE A 114 -12.38 7.69 -1.71
C PHE A 114 -13.67 7.24 -1.02
N VAL A 115 -14.19 8.00 -0.05
CA VAL A 115 -15.46 7.67 0.64
C VAL A 115 -16.64 7.81 -0.31
N LEU A 116 -16.69 8.90 -1.10
CA LEU A 116 -17.72 9.10 -2.11
C LEU A 116 -17.66 8.01 -3.19
N ARG A 117 -16.46 7.70 -3.63
CA ARG A 117 -16.23 6.62 -4.62
C ARG A 117 -16.68 5.26 -4.10
N THR A 118 -16.39 4.96 -2.85
CA THR A 118 -16.83 3.72 -2.20
C THR A 118 -18.35 3.67 -2.08
N GLY A 119 -18.99 4.77 -1.71
CA GLY A 119 -20.45 4.89 -1.68
C GLY A 119 -21.08 4.64 -3.04
N ALA A 120 -20.58 5.31 -4.10
CA ALA A 120 -21.05 5.10 -5.47
C ALA A 120 -20.84 3.65 -5.94
N THR A 121 -19.72 3.01 -5.56
CA THR A 121 -19.48 1.60 -5.86
C THR A 121 -20.48 0.69 -5.15
N ARG A 122 -20.81 0.96 -3.87
CA ARG A 122 -21.83 0.22 -3.13
C ARG A 122 -23.18 0.32 -3.83
N ASP A 123 -23.59 1.51 -4.22
CA ASP A 123 -24.88 1.75 -4.87
C ASP A 123 -24.95 1.04 -6.23
N LEU A 124 -23.86 1.09 -7.02
CA LEU A 124 -23.74 0.35 -8.28
C LEU A 124 -23.83 -1.17 -8.07
N LEU A 125 -23.11 -1.73 -7.11
CA LEU A 125 -23.13 -3.16 -6.80
C LEU A 125 -24.52 -3.60 -6.33
N THR A 126 -25.19 -2.79 -5.52
CA THR A 126 -26.57 -3.04 -5.07
C THR A 126 -27.53 -3.06 -6.26
N TRP A 127 -27.39 -2.11 -7.19
CA TRP A 127 -28.18 -2.10 -8.43
C TRP A 127 -27.94 -3.33 -9.31
N MET A 128 -26.71 -3.87 -9.31
CA MET A 128 -26.35 -5.13 -10.01
C MET A 128 -26.80 -6.39 -9.24
N GLY A 129 -27.44 -6.27 -8.07
CA GLY A 129 -27.86 -7.37 -7.23
C GLY A 129 -26.77 -7.95 -6.34
N ILE A 130 -25.59 -7.31 -6.25
CA ILE A 130 -24.46 -7.71 -5.39
C ILE A 130 -24.46 -6.76 -4.19
N ASN A 131 -25.40 -6.94 -3.26
CA ASN A 131 -25.40 -6.11 -2.06
C ASN A 131 -24.52 -6.71 -0.94
N GLY A 132 -24.03 -5.85 -0.05
CA GLY A 132 -23.22 -6.24 1.10
C GLY A 132 -23.93 -7.15 2.08
N GLY A 133 -25.27 -7.08 2.13
CA GLY A 133 -26.09 -7.94 2.97
C GLY A 133 -26.09 -9.40 2.55
N GLN A 134 -26.06 -9.69 1.26
CA GLN A 134 -26.07 -11.07 0.72
C GLN A 134 -24.66 -11.57 0.37
N TYR A 135 -23.82 -10.71 -0.21
CA TYR A 135 -22.49 -11.07 -0.69
C TYR A 135 -21.39 -10.16 -0.10
N PRO A 136 -21.24 -10.11 1.24
CA PRO A 136 -20.37 -9.15 1.90
C PRO A 136 -18.92 -9.25 1.45
N TYR A 137 -18.41 -10.48 1.27
CA TYR A 137 -17.05 -10.73 0.86
C TYR A 137 -16.78 -10.27 -0.58
N LEU A 138 -17.67 -10.63 -1.49
CA LEU A 138 -17.54 -10.28 -2.91
C LEU A 138 -17.64 -8.77 -3.11
N ALA A 139 -18.62 -8.12 -2.46
CA ALA A 139 -18.78 -6.67 -2.51
C ALA A 139 -17.53 -5.94 -2.01
N THR A 140 -16.98 -6.38 -0.85
CA THR A 140 -15.74 -5.83 -0.29
C THR A 140 -14.58 -6.01 -1.24
N LEU A 141 -14.38 -7.21 -1.79
CA LEU A 141 -13.28 -7.52 -2.68
C LEU A 141 -13.32 -6.69 -3.97
N ILE A 142 -14.51 -6.58 -4.60
CA ILE A 142 -14.69 -5.74 -5.80
C ILE A 142 -14.38 -4.27 -5.48
N GLY A 143 -14.88 -3.75 -4.38
CA GLY A 143 -14.61 -2.37 -3.98
C GLY A 143 -13.15 -2.11 -3.65
N MET A 144 -12.47 -3.05 -2.99
CA MET A 144 -11.04 -2.97 -2.75
C MET A 144 -10.26 -2.95 -4.07
N VAL A 145 -10.54 -3.86 -4.99
CA VAL A 145 -9.91 -3.90 -6.31
C VAL A 145 -10.15 -2.60 -7.06
N GLN A 146 -11.38 -2.12 -7.14
CA GLN A 146 -11.73 -0.87 -7.83
C GLN A 146 -11.00 0.34 -7.21
N ASN A 147 -10.88 0.40 -5.88
CA ASN A 147 -10.20 1.49 -5.20
C ASN A 147 -8.68 1.46 -5.37
N TYR A 148 -8.06 0.27 -5.37
CA TYR A 148 -6.59 0.13 -5.37
C TYR A 148 -5.99 -0.17 -6.74
N LEU A 149 -6.79 -0.47 -7.77
CA LEU A 149 -6.30 -0.74 -9.13
C LEU A 149 -5.38 0.37 -9.70
N PRO A 150 -5.69 1.68 -9.55
CA PRO A 150 -4.79 2.73 -10.04
C PRO A 150 -3.41 2.72 -9.37
N PHE A 151 -3.31 2.29 -8.11
CA PHE A 151 -2.04 2.16 -7.38
C PHE A 151 -1.15 1.04 -7.92
N VAL A 152 -1.73 0.07 -8.63
CA VAL A 152 -0.99 -0.97 -9.34
C VAL A 152 -0.61 -0.50 -10.75
N ILE A 153 -1.53 0.13 -11.47
CA ILE A 153 -1.30 0.55 -12.85
C ILE A 153 -0.16 1.56 -12.96
N LEU A 154 -0.12 2.54 -12.06
CA LEU A 154 0.84 3.66 -12.16
C LEU A 154 2.31 3.21 -12.03
N PRO A 155 2.74 2.46 -11.00
CA PRO A 155 4.13 2.01 -10.91
C PRO A 155 4.50 1.00 -11.99
N LEU A 156 3.57 0.14 -12.41
CA LEU A 156 3.80 -0.77 -13.53
C LEU A 156 3.98 -0.01 -14.83
N TYR A 157 3.11 0.93 -15.15
CA TYR A 157 3.23 1.79 -16.32
C TYR A 157 4.56 2.53 -16.38
N THR A 158 4.96 3.18 -15.28
CA THR A 158 6.23 3.92 -15.22
C THR A 158 7.46 3.01 -15.38
N THR A 159 7.37 1.77 -14.92
CA THR A 159 8.42 0.77 -15.12
C THR A 159 8.44 0.27 -16.57
N MET A 160 7.29 -0.03 -17.14
CA MET A 160 7.17 -0.51 -18.52
C MET A 160 7.61 0.52 -19.56
N LEU A 161 7.50 1.81 -19.27
CA LEU A 161 8.07 2.86 -20.12
C LEU A 161 9.61 2.83 -20.21
N LYS A 162 10.27 2.20 -19.23
CA LYS A 162 11.73 2.10 -19.10
C LYS A 162 12.28 0.75 -19.55
N LEU A 163 11.44 -0.17 -20.03
CA LEU A 163 11.90 -1.47 -20.52
C LEU A 163 12.86 -1.31 -21.69
N ASP A 164 13.90 -2.13 -21.70
CA ASP A 164 14.86 -2.18 -22.78
C ASP A 164 14.25 -2.93 -23.98
N LYS A 165 13.86 -2.14 -24.98
CA LYS A 165 13.25 -2.67 -26.21
C LYS A 165 14.20 -3.53 -27.01
N SER A 166 15.52 -3.24 -26.96
CA SER A 166 16.52 -4.02 -27.71
C SER A 166 16.59 -5.47 -27.22
N GLN A 167 16.45 -5.70 -25.91
CA GLN A 167 16.39 -7.05 -25.36
C GLN A 167 15.10 -7.78 -25.75
N ILE A 168 13.99 -7.05 -25.85
CA ILE A 168 12.70 -7.61 -26.28
C ILE A 168 12.75 -8.02 -27.77
N GLU A 169 13.33 -7.15 -28.60
CA GLU A 169 13.52 -7.40 -30.05
C GLU A 169 14.51 -8.54 -30.28
N ALA A 170 15.65 -8.56 -29.58
CA ALA A 170 16.63 -9.64 -29.68
C ALA A 170 16.02 -11.01 -29.28
N ALA A 171 15.17 -11.06 -28.28
CA ALA A 171 14.48 -12.31 -27.91
C ALA A 171 13.53 -12.78 -29.05
N ALA A 172 12.87 -11.87 -29.74
CA ALA A 172 12.02 -12.20 -30.88
C ALA A 172 12.86 -12.67 -32.10
N ASP A 173 13.99 -12.03 -32.36
CA ASP A 173 14.91 -12.39 -33.46
C ASP A 173 15.54 -13.77 -33.26
N LEU A 174 15.72 -14.18 -32.01
CA LEU A 174 16.14 -15.55 -31.65
C LEU A 174 15.01 -16.60 -31.79
N GLY A 175 13.87 -16.23 -32.36
CA GLY A 175 12.75 -17.14 -32.63
C GLY A 175 11.80 -17.38 -31.45
N ALA A 176 11.89 -16.59 -30.37
CA ALA A 176 10.93 -16.69 -29.28
C ALA A 176 9.54 -16.23 -29.72
N ASN A 177 8.50 -17.01 -29.40
CA ASN A 177 7.14 -16.59 -29.66
C ASN A 177 6.71 -15.44 -28.72
N PRO A 178 5.64 -14.67 -29.03
CA PRO A 178 5.22 -13.52 -28.23
C PRO A 178 4.99 -13.83 -26.75
N VAL A 179 4.50 -15.02 -26.41
CA VAL A 179 4.29 -15.46 -25.02
C VAL A 179 5.63 -15.71 -24.33
N GLN A 180 6.59 -16.29 -25.01
CA GLN A 180 7.95 -16.49 -24.47
C GLN A 180 8.68 -15.16 -24.26
N VAL A 181 8.58 -14.23 -25.22
CA VAL A 181 9.11 -12.87 -25.08
C VAL A 181 8.51 -12.18 -23.87
N PHE A 182 7.21 -12.27 -23.70
CA PHE A 182 6.50 -11.68 -22.56
C PHE A 182 7.03 -12.23 -21.22
N PHE A 183 7.01 -13.55 -21.03
CA PHE A 183 7.38 -14.15 -19.76
C PHE A 183 8.91 -14.18 -19.51
N LYS A 184 9.74 -14.25 -20.54
CA LYS A 184 11.19 -14.38 -20.41
C LYS A 184 11.95 -13.05 -20.51
N SER A 185 11.36 -12.02 -21.12
CA SER A 185 12.00 -10.71 -21.29
C SER A 185 11.23 -9.58 -20.59
N VAL A 186 9.92 -9.44 -20.85
CA VAL A 186 9.14 -8.32 -20.30
C VAL A 186 8.89 -8.47 -18.80
N VAL A 187 8.41 -9.63 -18.35
CA VAL A 187 8.10 -9.87 -16.93
C VAL A 187 9.33 -9.70 -16.04
N PRO A 188 10.50 -10.32 -16.32
CA PRO A 188 11.69 -10.13 -15.50
C PRO A 188 12.14 -8.67 -15.38
N GLN A 189 12.15 -7.92 -16.49
CA GLN A 189 12.50 -6.50 -16.47
C GLN A 189 11.49 -5.65 -15.69
N SER A 190 10.25 -6.07 -15.58
CA SER A 190 9.18 -5.35 -14.87
C SER A 190 9.05 -5.70 -13.39
N VAL A 191 9.84 -6.65 -12.86
CA VAL A 191 9.81 -7.05 -11.44
C VAL A 191 9.90 -5.87 -10.47
N PRO A 192 10.74 -4.85 -10.64
CA PRO A 192 10.76 -3.69 -9.76
C PRO A 192 9.42 -2.94 -9.72
N GLY A 193 8.72 -2.88 -10.85
CA GLY A 193 7.37 -2.31 -10.94
C GLY A 193 6.32 -3.18 -10.24
N ILE A 194 6.40 -4.50 -10.39
CA ILE A 194 5.52 -5.46 -9.72
C ILE A 194 5.68 -5.34 -8.21
N VAL A 195 6.90 -5.32 -7.72
CA VAL A 195 7.24 -5.18 -6.30
C VAL A 195 6.67 -3.86 -5.74
N SER A 196 6.86 -2.76 -6.46
CA SER A 196 6.30 -1.45 -6.07
C SER A 196 4.77 -1.45 -6.05
N ALA A 197 4.13 -2.04 -7.05
CA ALA A 197 2.69 -2.17 -7.16
C ALA A 197 2.10 -3.01 -6.02
N CYS A 198 2.72 -4.17 -5.72
CA CYS A 198 2.34 -5.01 -4.58
C CYS A 198 2.39 -4.23 -3.26
N THR A 199 3.49 -3.53 -3.02
CA THR A 199 3.68 -2.77 -1.78
C THR A 199 2.66 -1.65 -1.64
N MET A 200 2.42 -0.89 -2.73
CA MET A 200 1.48 0.23 -2.74
C MET A 200 0.01 -0.21 -2.60
N THR A 201 -0.30 -1.47 -2.86
CA THR A 201 -1.67 -1.99 -2.75
C THR A 201 -1.89 -2.78 -1.46
N PHE A 202 -0.96 -3.67 -1.12
CA PHE A 202 -1.11 -4.56 0.02
C PHE A 202 -1.23 -3.82 1.36
N MET A 203 -0.34 -2.84 1.60
CA MET A 203 -0.31 -2.11 2.88
C MET A 203 -1.60 -1.33 3.16
N PRO A 204 -2.09 -0.45 2.25
CA PRO A 204 -3.32 0.28 2.51
C PRO A 204 -4.56 -0.63 2.50
N THR A 205 -4.56 -1.74 1.78
CA THR A 205 -5.68 -2.70 1.82
C THR A 205 -5.81 -3.34 3.20
N MET A 206 -4.71 -3.73 3.83
CA MET A 206 -4.74 -4.28 5.21
C MET A 206 -5.32 -3.31 6.23
N SER A 207 -4.99 -2.01 6.09
CA SER A 207 -5.44 -0.96 7.02
C SER A 207 -6.81 -0.38 6.66
N SER A 208 -7.38 -0.74 5.52
CA SER A 208 -8.65 -0.19 5.06
C SER A 208 -9.80 -0.67 5.94
N TYR A 209 -10.54 0.27 6.50
CA TYR A 209 -11.75 -0.02 7.27
C TYR A 209 -12.99 0.56 6.59
N VAL A 210 -12.90 1.76 6.03
CA VAL A 210 -14.05 2.45 5.43
C VAL A 210 -14.64 1.67 4.26
N ILE A 211 -13.78 1.08 3.41
CA ILE A 211 -14.24 0.33 2.24
C ILE A 211 -14.94 -0.95 2.69
N SER A 212 -14.34 -1.69 3.64
CA SER A 212 -14.91 -2.91 4.18
C SER A 212 -16.26 -2.66 4.85
N ASP A 213 -16.32 -1.69 5.77
CA ASP A 213 -17.53 -1.40 6.54
C ASP A 213 -18.67 -0.93 5.63
N ALA A 214 -18.37 -0.06 4.65
CA ALA A 214 -19.37 0.46 3.73
C ALA A 214 -19.91 -0.59 2.76
N LEU A 215 -19.05 -1.49 2.24
CA LEU A 215 -19.42 -2.45 1.20
C LEU A 215 -19.92 -3.78 1.76
N SER A 216 -19.49 -4.19 2.96
CA SER A 216 -19.99 -5.38 3.61
C SER A 216 -21.18 -5.13 4.53
N GLU A 217 -21.62 -3.88 4.66
CA GLU A 217 -22.64 -3.48 5.66
C GLU A 217 -22.23 -3.91 7.09
N GLY A 218 -20.92 -3.76 7.40
CA GLY A 218 -20.35 -4.14 8.70
C GLY A 218 -20.19 -5.63 8.96
N LYS A 219 -20.50 -6.51 7.99
CA LYS A 219 -20.40 -7.98 8.17
C LYS A 219 -18.97 -8.51 8.09
N ILE A 220 -18.07 -7.78 7.43
CA ILE A 220 -16.65 -8.12 7.38
C ILE A 220 -15.86 -7.07 8.14
N THR A 221 -15.33 -7.49 9.27
CA THR A 221 -14.43 -6.66 10.07
C THR A 221 -13.00 -6.96 9.64
N LEU A 222 -12.32 -5.93 9.13
CA LEU A 222 -10.89 -5.99 8.85
C LEU A 222 -10.08 -5.48 10.04
N PHE A 223 -8.78 -5.70 10.00
CA PHE A 223 -7.89 -5.35 11.10
C PHE A 223 -7.92 -3.85 11.41
N GLY A 224 -7.99 -3.00 10.35
CA GLY A 224 -8.18 -1.56 10.50
C GLY A 224 -9.53 -1.18 11.14
N SER A 225 -10.61 -1.90 10.82
CA SER A 225 -11.93 -1.70 11.45
C SER A 225 -11.88 -2.02 12.95
N TYR A 226 -11.18 -3.10 13.32
CA TYR A 226 -11.06 -3.52 14.72
C TYR A 226 -10.23 -2.52 15.53
N ILE A 227 -9.11 -2.04 14.97
CA ILE A 227 -8.30 -0.98 15.59
C ILE A 227 -9.14 0.29 15.80
N ASN A 228 -9.90 0.72 14.78
CA ASN A 228 -10.77 1.88 14.87
C ASN A 228 -11.85 1.69 15.94
N LEU A 229 -12.45 0.51 16.04
CA LEU A 229 -13.42 0.17 17.06
C LEU A 229 -12.82 0.28 18.47
N ASP A 230 -11.63 -0.29 18.69
CA ASP A 230 -10.96 -0.23 20.00
C ASP A 230 -10.69 1.22 20.43
N PHE A 231 -10.21 2.08 19.53
CA PHE A 231 -10.01 3.50 19.85
C PHE A 231 -11.32 4.24 20.10
N THR A 232 -12.37 3.98 19.33
CA THR A 232 -13.67 4.65 19.51
C THR A 232 -14.41 4.18 20.76
N THR A 233 -14.10 2.99 21.26
CA THR A 233 -14.65 2.43 22.52
C THR A 233 -13.72 2.65 23.72
N ASN A 234 -12.74 3.55 23.63
CA ASN A 234 -11.75 3.89 24.66
C ASN A 234 -10.87 2.72 25.15
N ARG A 235 -10.74 1.65 24.36
CA ARG A 235 -9.81 0.55 24.64
C ARG A 235 -8.42 0.85 24.05
N TRP A 236 -7.78 1.90 24.58
CA TRP A 236 -6.52 2.45 24.06
C TRP A 236 -5.37 1.43 24.03
N HIS A 237 -5.26 0.59 25.06
CA HIS A 237 -4.20 -0.42 25.18
C HIS A 237 -4.34 -1.51 24.12
N ASP A 238 -5.52 -2.08 23.97
CA ASP A 238 -5.82 -3.07 22.97
C ASP A 238 -5.62 -2.54 21.54
N GLY A 239 -6.22 -1.37 21.24
CA GLY A 239 -6.09 -0.72 19.94
C GLY A 239 -4.65 -0.37 19.59
N SER A 240 -3.86 0.12 20.56
CA SER A 240 -2.44 0.43 20.37
C SER A 240 -1.61 -0.82 20.13
N PHE A 241 -1.89 -1.93 20.83
CA PHE A 241 -1.19 -3.18 20.59
C PHE A 241 -1.50 -3.73 19.18
N MET A 242 -2.76 -3.71 18.76
CA MET A 242 -3.12 -4.10 17.39
C MET A 242 -2.48 -3.19 16.33
N ALA A 243 -2.45 -1.87 16.56
CA ALA A 243 -1.76 -0.94 15.66
C ALA A 243 -0.25 -1.26 15.55
N LEU A 244 0.39 -1.64 16.66
CA LEU A 244 1.78 -2.06 16.70
C LEU A 244 2.01 -3.36 15.92
N VAL A 245 1.14 -4.36 16.06
CA VAL A 245 1.18 -5.61 15.28
C VAL A 245 1.09 -5.30 13.78
N MET A 246 0.17 -4.41 13.38
CA MET A 246 0.04 -3.98 12.01
C MET A 246 1.30 -3.27 11.49
N LEU A 247 1.89 -2.39 12.28
CA LEU A 247 3.13 -1.70 11.95
C LEU A 247 4.29 -2.69 11.74
N VAL A 248 4.40 -3.71 12.59
CA VAL A 248 5.41 -4.77 12.46
C VAL A 248 5.20 -5.57 11.15
N ILE A 249 3.97 -5.95 10.81
CA ILE A 249 3.68 -6.65 9.57
C ILE A 249 4.05 -5.79 8.36
N ILE A 250 3.69 -4.49 8.37
CA ILE A 250 4.06 -3.55 7.31
C ILE A 250 5.59 -3.42 7.20
N ALA A 251 6.29 -3.31 8.31
CA ALA A 251 7.75 -3.23 8.33
C ALA A 251 8.39 -4.50 7.74
N ILE A 252 7.89 -5.68 8.10
CA ILE A 252 8.36 -6.98 7.57
C ILE A 252 8.12 -7.04 6.06
N THR A 253 6.92 -6.71 5.59
CA THR A 253 6.61 -6.72 4.15
C THR A 253 7.49 -5.74 3.39
N MET A 254 7.76 -4.56 3.94
CA MET A 254 8.64 -3.56 3.34
C MET A 254 10.10 -4.04 3.24
N VAL A 255 10.61 -4.72 4.27
CA VAL A 255 11.97 -5.29 4.26
C VAL A 255 12.09 -6.41 3.23
N LEU A 256 11.12 -7.33 3.18
CA LEU A 256 11.08 -8.42 2.22
C LEU A 256 11.05 -7.89 0.78
N THR A 257 10.22 -6.89 0.53
CA THR A 257 10.05 -6.27 -0.78
C THR A 257 11.31 -5.51 -1.23
N ARG A 258 11.99 -4.83 -0.29
CA ARG A 258 13.24 -4.12 -0.57
C ARG A 258 14.38 -5.06 -0.98
N ASN A 259 14.47 -6.23 -0.36
CA ASN A 259 15.52 -7.21 -0.68
C ASN A 259 15.30 -7.81 -2.07
N SER A 260 14.07 -8.05 -2.50
CA SER A 260 13.77 -8.56 -3.85
C SER A 260 14.21 -7.59 -4.96
N GLY A 261 14.14 -6.27 -4.73
CA GLY A 261 14.60 -5.26 -5.70
C GLY A 261 16.13 -5.00 -5.69
N LYS A 262 16.88 -5.48 -4.68
CA LYS A 262 18.35 -5.33 -4.63
C LYS A 262 19.09 -6.44 -5.35
N ASN A 263 18.63 -7.66 -5.24
CA ASN A 263 19.31 -8.84 -5.84
C ASN A 263 19.38 -8.76 -7.37
N GLU A 264 18.50 -7.98 -8.03
CA GLU A 264 18.55 -7.80 -9.49
C GLU A 264 19.59 -6.77 -9.96
N LYS A 265 19.90 -5.76 -9.12
CA LYS A 265 20.95 -4.77 -9.48
C LYS A 265 22.36 -5.37 -9.43
N GLU A 266 22.59 -6.39 -8.63
CA GLU A 266 23.89 -7.08 -8.53
C GLU A 266 24.03 -8.20 -9.58
N GLY A 267 22.94 -8.83 -10.01
CA GLY A 267 22.96 -9.85 -11.07
C GLY A 267 23.15 -9.31 -12.50
N GLY A 268 22.81 -8.01 -12.74
CA GLY A 268 23.00 -7.36 -14.03
C GLY A 268 24.39 -6.76 -14.29
N ALA A 269 25.29 -6.79 -13.30
CA ALA A 269 26.62 -6.21 -13.39
C ALA A 269 27.74 -7.26 -13.62
N SER A 270 27.39 -8.51 -13.87
CA SER A 270 28.37 -9.62 -14.03
C SER A 270 28.37 -10.24 -15.43
N TRP A 271 28.31 -9.39 -16.48
CA TRP A 271 28.63 -9.79 -17.86
C TRP A 271 29.55 -8.78 -18.50
#